data_d7990b560d9798c7f183af7bf0d51895
#
_entry.id   d7990b560d9798c7f183af7bf0d51895
#
_cell.length_a   1.000
_cell.length_b   1.000
_cell.length_c   1.000
_cell.angle_alpha   90.00
_cell.angle_beta   90.00
_cell.angle_gamma   90.00
#
_symmetry.space_group_name_H-M   'P 1'
#
loop_
_entity.id
_entity.type
_entity.pdbx_description
1 polymer ?
#
loop_
_entity_poly.entity_id
_entity_poly.type
_entity_poly.pdbx_seq_one_letter_code
_entity_poly.pdbx_strand_id
1 'polypeptide(L)'
;MVRIHGSWCGPNWTDGRVQSARDYKLKGGTFKTPCDDKLDCACRTHDKECSGKDGCTSAADTKLMKAAQKYLDNTLNAIAHPIIYSKARIIRDGMSITRLTR
;
A
#
# COMPACT_ATOMS: atom_id res chain seq x y z
N MET A 1 5.22 -12.84 0.12
CA MET A 1 3.88 -12.59 -0.45
C MET A 1 2.84 -12.65 0.65
N VAL A 2 2.33 -11.54 1.08
CA VAL A 2 1.37 -11.50 2.20
C VAL A 2 0.38 -10.35 2.00
N ARG A 3 -0.91 -10.67 2.12
CA ARG A 3 -1.92 -9.65 2.29
C ARG A 3 -1.75 -8.98 3.65
N ILE A 4 -1.61 -7.67 3.66
CA ILE A 4 -1.60 -6.90 4.90
C ILE A 4 -3.00 -6.34 5.16
N HIS A 5 -3.61 -5.68 4.16
CA HIS A 5 -4.90 -5.04 4.33
C HIS A 5 -5.61 -4.84 2.98
N GLY A 6 -6.90 -5.08 2.95
CA GLY A 6 -7.75 -4.79 1.80
C GLY A 6 -7.35 -5.54 0.54
N SER A 7 -7.59 -4.91 -0.60
CA SER A 7 -7.29 -5.47 -1.91
C SER A 7 -5.93 -5.07 -2.45
N TRP A 8 -5.24 -4.11 -1.82
CA TRP A 8 -4.06 -3.48 -2.40
C TRP A 8 -2.84 -3.42 -1.48
N CYS A 9 -3.00 -3.63 -0.17
CA CYS A 9 -1.88 -3.54 0.78
C CYS A 9 -1.24 -4.90 1.02
N GLY A 10 0.05 -5.02 0.69
CA GLY A 10 0.85 -6.21 0.93
C GLY A 10 1.86 -6.46 -0.19
N PRO A 11 3.00 -7.10 0.12
CA PRO A 11 3.98 -7.48 -0.90
C PRO A 11 3.36 -8.48 -1.89
N ASN A 12 3.45 -8.19 -3.19
CA ASN A 12 2.85 -9.01 -4.24
C ASN A 12 1.36 -9.31 -4.00
N TRP A 13 0.65 -8.30 -3.48
CA TRP A 13 -0.79 -8.36 -3.27
C TRP A 13 -1.42 -7.18 -3.99
N THR A 14 -2.05 -7.43 -5.13
CA THR A 14 -2.61 -6.42 -6.03
C THR A 14 -3.96 -6.89 -6.53
N ASP A 15 -4.97 -6.03 -6.44
CA ASP A 15 -6.34 -6.35 -6.87
C ASP A 15 -6.90 -7.61 -6.20
N GLY A 16 -6.62 -7.78 -4.91
CA GLY A 16 -7.11 -8.91 -4.13
C GLY A 16 -6.52 -10.25 -4.52
N ARG A 17 -5.37 -10.27 -5.18
CA ARG A 17 -4.72 -11.48 -5.66
C ARG A 17 -3.22 -11.46 -5.41
N VAL A 18 -2.63 -12.64 -5.36
CA VAL A 18 -1.19 -12.83 -5.26
C VAL A 18 -0.57 -12.55 -6.63
N GLN A 19 -0.10 -11.33 -6.81
CA GLN A 19 0.56 -10.88 -8.04
C GLN A 19 1.27 -9.57 -7.77
N SER A 20 2.32 -9.26 -8.55
CA SER A 20 2.96 -7.95 -8.50
C SER A 20 2.09 -6.91 -9.21
N ALA A 21 2.30 -5.63 -8.86
CA ALA A 21 1.63 -4.53 -9.54
C ALA A 21 1.98 -4.47 -11.02
N ARG A 22 3.24 -4.81 -11.36
CA ARG A 22 3.67 -4.85 -12.75
C ARG A 22 2.97 -5.97 -13.53
N ASP A 23 2.92 -7.19 -12.99
CA ASP A 23 2.23 -8.30 -13.64
C ASP A 23 0.74 -7.98 -13.84
N TYR A 24 0.11 -7.39 -12.84
CA TYR A 24 -1.27 -6.94 -12.93
C TYR A 24 -1.47 -5.96 -14.09
N LYS A 25 -0.61 -4.96 -14.21
CA LYS A 25 -0.67 -3.99 -15.31
C LYS A 25 -0.43 -4.65 -16.67
N LEU A 26 0.53 -5.55 -16.76
CA LEU A 26 0.84 -6.25 -18.01
C LEU A 26 -0.32 -7.13 -18.50
N LYS A 27 -1.18 -7.59 -17.60
CA LYS A 27 -2.39 -8.34 -17.91
C LYS A 27 -3.59 -7.44 -18.26
N GLY A 28 -3.40 -6.13 -18.33
CA GLY A 28 -4.47 -5.17 -18.62
C GLY A 28 -5.16 -4.60 -17.39
N GLY A 29 -4.59 -4.74 -16.21
CA GLY A 29 -5.15 -4.20 -14.97
C GLY A 29 -5.29 -2.68 -15.01
N THR A 30 -6.41 -2.18 -14.50
CA THR A 30 -6.79 -0.76 -14.59
C THR A 30 -6.65 0.00 -13.27
N PHE A 31 -6.36 -0.67 -12.16
CA PHE A 31 -6.33 -0.09 -10.82
C PHE A 31 -7.65 0.58 -10.41
N LYS A 32 -8.78 0.11 -10.97
CA LYS A 32 -10.11 0.68 -10.71
C LYS A 32 -10.93 -0.09 -9.69
N THR A 33 -10.51 -1.29 -9.31
CA THR A 33 -11.19 -2.04 -8.26
C THR A 33 -11.26 -1.18 -6.99
N PRO A 34 -12.44 -1.00 -6.39
CA PRO A 34 -12.58 -0.14 -5.22
C PRO A 34 -11.65 -0.55 -4.07
N CYS A 35 -11.09 0.45 -3.41
CA CYS A 35 -10.33 0.25 -2.18
C CYS A 35 -11.29 0.29 -0.98
N ASP A 36 -10.98 -0.48 0.06
CA ASP A 36 -11.86 -0.66 1.23
C ASP A 36 -11.92 0.59 2.11
N ASP A 37 -10.82 1.33 2.19
CA ASP A 37 -10.69 2.52 3.02
C ASP A 37 -9.53 3.39 2.53
N LYS A 38 -9.25 4.48 3.26
CA LYS A 38 -8.17 5.41 2.87
C LYS A 38 -6.80 4.76 2.84
N LEU A 39 -6.53 3.83 3.78
CA LEU A 39 -5.26 3.13 3.81
C LEU A 39 -5.11 2.22 2.58
N ASP A 40 -6.15 1.46 2.26
CA ASP A 40 -6.17 0.59 1.09
C ASP A 40 -6.06 1.41 -0.20
N CYS A 41 -6.69 2.58 -0.25
CA CYS A 41 -6.57 3.50 -1.38
C CYS A 41 -5.14 4.02 -1.55
N ALA A 42 -4.44 4.29 -0.46
CA ALA A 42 -3.03 4.69 -0.50
C ALA A 42 -2.15 3.56 -1.06
N CYS A 43 -2.44 2.31 -0.67
CA CYS A 43 -1.75 1.15 -1.22
C CYS A 43 -2.04 0.97 -2.71
N ARG A 44 -3.28 1.19 -3.15
CA ARG A 44 -3.63 1.13 -4.57
C ARG A 44 -2.84 2.15 -5.39
N THR A 45 -2.72 3.38 -4.90
CA THR A 45 -1.91 4.42 -5.54
C THR A 45 -0.44 3.99 -5.61
N HIS A 46 0.09 3.43 -4.52
CA HIS A 46 1.47 2.92 -4.48
C HIS A 46 1.67 1.80 -5.51
N ASP A 47 0.75 0.85 -5.58
CA ASP A 47 0.83 -0.25 -6.55
C ASP A 47 0.83 0.29 -7.98
N LYS A 48 -0.01 1.29 -8.28
CA LYS A 48 -0.03 1.93 -9.59
C LYS A 48 1.31 2.58 -9.91
N GLU A 49 1.91 3.28 -8.95
CA GLU A 49 3.22 3.90 -9.11
C GLU A 49 4.34 2.87 -9.29
N CYS A 50 4.18 1.68 -8.69
CA CYS A 50 5.15 0.58 -8.81
C CYS A 50 4.97 -0.27 -10.07
N SER A 51 3.89 -0.08 -10.83
CA SER A 51 3.53 -0.96 -11.96
C SER A 51 4.31 -0.67 -13.22
N GLY A 52 5.08 0.39 -13.26
CA GLY A 52 5.89 0.78 -14.41
C GLY A 52 7.14 -0.06 -14.58
N LYS A 53 7.87 0.22 -15.66
CA LYS A 53 9.09 -0.46 -16.04
C LYS A 53 10.16 -0.42 -14.92
N ASP A 54 10.25 0.69 -14.21
CA ASP A 54 11.26 0.91 -13.18
C ASP A 54 10.84 0.34 -11.81
N GLY A 55 9.65 -0.20 -11.70
CA GLY A 55 9.13 -0.74 -10.44
C GLY A 55 8.85 0.34 -9.40
N CYS A 56 8.96 -0.04 -8.14
CA CYS A 56 8.77 0.91 -7.03
C CYS A 56 9.98 1.83 -6.88
N THR A 57 9.71 3.09 -6.55
CA THR A 57 10.74 4.09 -6.32
C THR A 57 10.74 4.53 -4.86
N SER A 58 11.84 5.13 -4.42
CA SER A 58 11.91 5.73 -3.08
C SER A 58 10.82 6.79 -2.87
N ALA A 59 10.49 7.56 -3.91
CA ALA A 59 9.43 8.56 -3.84
C ALA A 59 8.06 7.91 -3.61
N ALA A 60 7.76 6.81 -4.30
CA ALA A 60 6.49 6.07 -4.13
C ALA A 60 6.40 5.48 -2.72
N ASP A 61 7.47 4.88 -2.23
CA ASP A 61 7.53 4.31 -0.88
C ASP A 61 7.36 5.39 0.19
N THR A 62 8.00 6.54 0.01
CA THR A 62 7.88 7.68 0.93
C THR A 62 6.45 8.22 0.96
N LYS A 63 5.79 8.29 -0.19
CA LYS A 63 4.40 8.75 -0.27
C LYS A 63 3.46 7.82 0.48
N LEU A 64 3.62 6.51 0.33
CA LEU A 64 2.82 5.54 1.09
C LEU A 64 3.13 5.60 2.58
N MET A 65 4.40 5.72 2.95
CA MET A 65 4.81 5.89 4.35
C MET A 65 4.11 7.08 4.99
N LYS A 66 4.10 8.22 4.30
CA LYS A 66 3.45 9.44 4.80
C LYS A 66 1.94 9.30 4.91
N ALA A 67 1.30 8.60 3.97
CA ALA A 67 -0.13 8.34 4.04
C ALA A 67 -0.48 7.45 5.24
N ALA A 68 0.31 6.41 5.50
CA ALA A 68 0.14 5.56 6.66
C ALA A 68 0.39 6.34 7.96
N GLN A 69 1.41 7.19 7.99
CA GLN A 69 1.69 8.05 9.15
C GLN A 69 0.54 9.01 9.43
N LYS A 70 -0.04 9.62 8.40
CA LYS A 70 -1.20 10.50 8.55
C LYS A 70 -2.39 9.78 9.19
N TYR A 71 -2.62 8.52 8.81
CA TYR A 71 -3.64 7.70 9.44
C TYR A 71 -3.34 7.47 10.92
N LEU A 72 -2.08 7.19 11.25
CA LEU A 72 -1.64 6.96 12.64
C LEU A 72 -1.69 8.23 13.49
N ASP A 73 -1.49 9.40 12.89
CA ASP A 73 -1.51 10.69 13.61
C ASP A 73 -2.91 11.04 14.15
N ASN A 74 -3.96 10.50 13.53
CA ASN A 74 -5.30 10.60 14.09
C ASN A 74 -5.50 9.48 15.12
N THR A 75 -5.23 9.79 16.39
CA THR A 75 -5.27 8.82 17.48
C THR A 75 -6.66 8.23 17.72
N LEU A 76 -7.72 8.87 17.25
CA LEU A 76 -9.07 8.30 17.29
C LEU A 76 -9.17 7.01 16.47
N ASN A 77 -8.33 6.86 15.45
CA ASN A 77 -8.27 5.63 14.65
C ASN A 77 -7.82 4.43 15.48
N ALA A 78 -6.97 4.64 16.49
CA ALA A 78 -6.54 3.56 17.38
C ALA A 78 -7.70 2.98 18.18
N ILE A 79 -8.70 3.81 18.49
CA ILE A 79 -9.89 3.41 19.25
C ILE A 79 -10.97 2.89 18.31
N ALA A 80 -11.27 3.63 17.26
CA ALA A 80 -12.36 3.31 16.34
C ALA A 80 -12.03 2.13 15.41
N HIS A 81 -10.75 2.02 15.00
CA HIS A 81 -10.30 1.03 14.02
C HIS A 81 -8.95 0.41 14.45
N PRO A 82 -8.89 -0.32 15.56
CA PRO A 82 -7.62 -0.80 16.11
C PRO A 82 -6.87 -1.76 15.19
N ILE A 83 -7.58 -2.58 14.42
CA ILE A 83 -6.95 -3.51 13.49
C ILE A 83 -6.32 -2.77 12.31
N ILE A 84 -7.04 -1.83 11.71
CA ILE A 84 -6.53 -1.01 10.60
C ILE A 84 -5.37 -0.15 11.09
N TYR A 85 -5.46 0.39 12.30
CA TYR A 85 -4.39 1.17 12.93
C TYR A 85 -3.10 0.36 13.04
N SER A 86 -3.19 -0.90 13.48
CA SER A 86 -2.04 -1.81 13.57
C SER A 86 -1.43 -2.09 12.20
N LYS A 87 -2.28 -2.27 11.17
CA LYS A 87 -1.85 -2.49 9.80
C LYS A 87 -1.15 -1.26 9.20
N ALA A 88 -1.66 -0.06 9.52
CA ALA A 88 -1.02 1.19 9.11
C ALA A 88 0.39 1.32 9.68
N ARG A 89 0.60 0.88 10.92
CA ARG A 89 1.92 0.86 11.54
C ARG A 89 2.88 -0.08 10.81
N ILE A 90 2.42 -1.27 10.45
CA ILE A 90 3.22 -2.24 9.68
C ILE A 90 3.63 -1.63 8.33
N ILE A 91 2.70 -0.99 7.64
CA ILE A 91 2.96 -0.38 6.33
C ILE A 91 3.94 0.78 6.47
N ARG A 92 3.73 1.67 7.44
CA ARG A 92 4.64 2.79 7.69
C ARG A 92 6.07 2.31 7.93
N ASP A 93 6.24 1.34 8.81
CA ASP A 93 7.56 0.83 9.19
C ASP A 93 8.23 0.12 8.02
N GLY A 94 7.49 -0.69 7.26
CA GLY A 94 7.99 -1.34 6.05
C GLY A 94 8.46 -0.35 5.02
N MET A 95 7.66 0.68 4.73
CA MET A 95 8.01 1.69 3.73
C MET A 95 9.15 2.60 4.19
N SER A 96 9.27 2.87 5.49
CA SER A 96 10.38 3.67 5.99
C SER A 96 11.74 2.96 5.81
N ILE A 97 11.73 1.64 5.76
CA ILE A 97 12.93 0.84 5.50
C ILE A 97 13.17 0.71 4.00
N THR A 98 12.18 0.29 3.22
CA THR A 98 12.36 0.00 1.79
C THR A 98 12.73 1.23 0.98
N ARG A 99 12.22 2.41 1.33
CA ARG A 99 12.58 3.67 0.64
C ARG A 99 14.08 3.95 0.68
N LEU A 100 14.79 3.45 1.69
CA LEU A 100 16.22 3.69 1.86
C LEU A 100 17.07 2.80 0.93
N THR A 101 16.50 1.74 0.40
CA THR A 101 17.20 0.76 -0.43
C THR A 101 16.86 0.87 -1.91
N ARG A 102 16.06 1.85 -2.29
CA ARG A 102 15.63 2.04 -3.69
C ARG A 102 16.41 3.11 -4.42
#